data_b606c4662433c6dc33b1500b0753bfac
#
_entry.id   b606c4662433c6dc33b1500b0753bfac
#
_cell.length_a   1.000
_cell.length_b   1.000
_cell.length_c   1.000
_cell.angle_alpha   90.00
_cell.angle_beta   90.00
_cell.angle_gamma   90.00
#
_symmetry.space_group_name_H-M   'P 1'
#
loop_
_entity.id
_entity.type
_entity.pdbx_description
1 polymer ?
#
loop_
_entity_poly.entity_id
_entity_poly.type
_entity_poly.pdbx_seq_one_letter_code
_entity_poly.pdbx_strand_id
1 'polypeptide(L)'
;DSDAAKKIYDAKGRPSDNPLIVHICDKGQIKDIAEEIPESAKKVIDNFMPGPVTIILKKKSVVPNDVTAGLNTVAIRFPLHETAQKLIKAAGVPIAAPSANLSGKPSPTKAKHVVKDMTGRIDAIIDGGECNVGVESTIVDFTGEKPVILRPGGVTYDDLKGIGLDVE
;
A
#
# COMPACT_ATOMS: atom_id res chain seq x y z
N ASP A 1 14.96 2.60 -0.85
CA ASP A 1 15.73 3.86 -0.87
C ASP A 1 15.15 4.81 0.18
N SER A 2 15.94 5.10 1.24
CA SER A 2 15.57 5.97 2.35
C SER A 2 15.38 7.43 1.92
N ASP A 3 16.21 7.93 1.01
CA ASP A 3 16.14 9.32 0.58
C ASP A 3 14.88 9.58 -0.27
N ALA A 4 14.47 8.60 -1.07
CA ALA A 4 13.20 8.66 -1.80
C ALA A 4 12.01 8.66 -0.83
N ALA A 5 12.04 7.86 0.24
CA ALA A 5 11.00 7.86 1.26
C ALA A 5 10.88 9.21 1.98
N LYS A 6 12.01 9.82 2.36
CA LYS A 6 12.05 11.16 2.99
C LYS A 6 11.41 12.22 2.10
N LYS A 7 11.71 12.23 0.78
CA LYS A 7 11.10 13.15 -0.17
C LYS A 7 9.57 13.04 -0.22
N ILE A 8 9.01 11.83 -0.03
CA ILE A 8 7.56 11.64 0.04
C ILE A 8 6.98 12.33 1.29
N TYR A 9 7.62 12.14 2.45
CA TYR A 9 7.18 12.79 3.69
C TYR A 9 7.23 14.32 3.56
N ASP A 10 8.34 14.86 3.03
CA ASP A 10 8.53 16.31 2.82
C ASP A 10 7.49 16.89 1.86
N ALA A 11 7.28 16.25 0.70
CA ALA A 11 6.32 16.71 -0.29
C ALA A 11 4.89 16.79 0.24
N LYS A 12 4.51 15.87 1.13
CA LYS A 12 3.17 15.80 1.72
C LYS A 12 3.01 16.61 3.01
N GLY A 13 4.09 17.00 3.67
CA GLY A 13 4.06 17.43 5.06
C GLY A 13 3.52 16.32 5.99
N ARG A 14 3.88 15.06 5.69
CA ARG A 14 3.44 13.88 6.43
C ARG A 14 4.40 13.61 7.60
N PRO A 15 3.88 13.32 8.81
CA PRO A 15 4.73 12.84 9.90
C PRO A 15 5.46 11.54 9.51
N SER A 16 6.75 11.43 9.83
CA SER A 16 7.59 10.28 9.49
C SER A 16 7.30 9.01 10.32
N ASP A 17 6.47 9.13 11.35
CA ASP A 17 5.98 8.02 12.18
C ASP A 17 4.78 7.28 11.58
N ASN A 18 4.30 7.72 10.40
CA ASN A 18 3.18 7.10 9.71
C ASN A 18 3.70 6.33 8.47
N PRO A 19 3.79 4.98 8.51
CA PRO A 19 4.44 4.18 7.49
C PRO A 19 3.81 4.32 6.10
N LEU A 20 4.61 4.01 5.08
CA LEU A 20 4.21 3.95 3.68
C LEU A 20 3.76 2.53 3.31
N ILE A 21 2.89 2.42 2.31
CA ILE A 21 2.50 1.14 1.72
C ILE A 21 3.41 0.85 0.52
N VAL A 22 4.00 -0.34 0.48
CA VAL A 22 4.81 -0.81 -0.64
C VAL A 22 3.91 -1.44 -1.69
N HIS A 23 3.94 -0.89 -2.89
CA HIS A 23 3.14 -1.35 -4.04
C HIS A 23 3.99 -2.25 -4.93
N ILE A 24 3.43 -3.40 -5.29
CA ILE A 24 4.03 -4.42 -6.16
C ILE A 24 3.22 -4.59 -7.45
N CYS A 25 3.81 -5.21 -8.47
CA CYS A 25 3.12 -5.58 -9.71
C CYS A 25 3.17 -7.08 -10.01
N ASP A 26 3.73 -7.86 -9.09
CA ASP A 26 3.78 -9.32 -9.14
C ASP A 26 3.74 -9.90 -7.72
N LYS A 27 2.94 -10.96 -7.49
CA LYS A 27 2.83 -11.61 -6.17
C LYS A 27 4.16 -12.18 -5.68
N GLY A 28 5.05 -12.58 -6.59
CA GLY A 28 6.38 -13.08 -6.27
C GLY A 28 7.25 -12.07 -5.54
N GLN A 29 7.06 -10.76 -5.79
CA GLN A 29 7.80 -9.69 -5.12
C GLN A 29 7.56 -9.61 -3.61
N ILE A 30 6.47 -10.21 -3.09
CA ILE A 30 6.21 -10.26 -1.65
C ILE A 30 7.37 -10.99 -0.93
N LYS A 31 7.88 -12.07 -1.52
CA LYS A 31 8.99 -12.86 -0.95
C LYS A 31 10.30 -12.08 -0.88
N ASP A 32 10.45 -11.03 -1.69
CA ASP A 32 11.67 -10.22 -1.70
C ASP A 32 11.73 -9.25 -0.52
N ILE A 33 10.55 -8.86 0.01
CA ILE A 33 10.41 -7.80 1.02
C ILE A 33 9.84 -8.27 2.36
N ALA A 34 9.17 -9.44 2.40
CA ALA A 34 8.64 -10.06 3.63
C ALA A 34 9.44 -11.31 4.02
N GLU A 35 9.59 -11.54 5.33
CA GLU A 35 10.32 -12.70 5.87
C GLU A 35 9.57 -14.01 5.59
N GLU A 36 8.28 -14.02 5.89
CA GLU A 36 7.39 -15.17 5.68
C GLU A 36 6.00 -14.73 5.25
N ILE A 37 5.25 -15.63 4.63
CA ILE A 37 3.87 -15.42 4.21
C ILE A 37 3.02 -16.51 4.87
N PRO A 38 2.31 -16.20 5.98
CA PRO A 38 1.43 -17.16 6.64
C PRO A 38 0.34 -17.69 5.70
N GLU A 39 -0.17 -18.88 5.94
CA GLU A 39 -1.26 -19.47 5.13
C GLU A 39 -2.52 -18.60 5.10
N SER A 40 -2.84 -17.92 6.23
CA SER A 40 -3.93 -16.95 6.31
C SER A 40 -3.72 -15.77 5.35
N ALA A 41 -2.49 -15.25 5.23
CA ALA A 41 -2.15 -14.19 4.29
C ALA A 41 -2.21 -14.67 2.84
N LYS A 42 -1.76 -15.91 2.54
CA LYS A 42 -1.86 -16.50 1.19
C LYS A 42 -3.30 -16.55 0.70
N LYS A 43 -4.26 -16.93 1.55
CA LYS A 43 -5.68 -16.90 1.19
C LYS A 43 -6.13 -15.52 0.70
N VAL A 44 -5.71 -14.44 1.40
CA VAL A 44 -6.06 -13.06 1.02
C VAL A 44 -5.35 -12.66 -0.28
N ILE A 45 -4.06 -12.98 -0.44
CA ILE A 45 -3.28 -12.72 -1.64
C ILE A 45 -3.91 -13.40 -2.87
N ASP A 46 -4.33 -14.65 -2.73
CA ASP A 46 -4.87 -15.42 -3.86
C ASP A 46 -6.25 -14.95 -4.30
N ASN A 47 -7.09 -14.54 -3.36
CA ASN A 47 -8.47 -14.14 -3.65
C ASN A 47 -8.65 -12.65 -3.95
N PHE A 48 -7.82 -11.76 -3.38
CA PHE A 48 -8.05 -10.31 -3.44
C PHE A 48 -6.90 -9.50 -4.02
N MET A 49 -5.78 -10.13 -4.45
CA MET A 49 -4.70 -9.41 -5.14
C MET A 49 -4.55 -9.88 -6.59
N PRO A 50 -4.47 -8.95 -7.55
CA PRO A 50 -4.47 -7.48 -7.39
C PRO A 50 -5.83 -6.93 -6.96
N GLY A 51 -5.84 -5.90 -6.07
CA GLY A 51 -7.10 -5.35 -5.57
C GLY A 51 -6.98 -4.35 -4.43
N PRO A 52 -8.14 -4.00 -3.81
CA PRO A 52 -8.21 -2.99 -2.76
C PRO A 52 -7.93 -3.57 -1.36
N VAL A 53 -6.89 -4.39 -1.24
CA VAL A 53 -6.41 -4.97 0.02
C VAL A 53 -4.93 -4.68 0.21
N THR A 54 -4.54 -4.43 1.44
CA THR A 54 -3.17 -4.27 1.91
C THR A 54 -2.92 -5.27 3.02
N ILE A 55 -1.85 -6.04 2.93
CA ILE A 55 -1.44 -6.98 3.98
C ILE A 55 -0.22 -6.42 4.72
N ILE A 56 -0.16 -6.64 6.04
CA ILE A 56 1.02 -6.34 6.84
C ILE A 56 1.69 -7.64 7.23
N LEU A 57 3.00 -7.71 6.95
CA LEU A 57 3.87 -8.85 7.21
C LEU A 57 5.17 -8.40 7.91
N LYS A 58 5.91 -9.32 8.54
CA LYS A 58 7.26 -9.05 9.02
C LYS A 58 8.16 -8.73 7.83
N LYS A 59 8.91 -7.62 7.93
CA LYS A 59 9.76 -7.13 6.83
C LYS A 59 11.13 -7.77 6.82
N LYS A 60 11.69 -7.98 5.64
CA LYS A 60 13.13 -8.22 5.48
C LYS A 60 13.94 -6.93 5.63
N SER A 61 15.22 -7.06 5.96
CA SER A 61 16.16 -5.94 6.14
C SER A 61 16.35 -5.08 4.89
N VAL A 62 16.03 -5.59 3.69
CA VAL A 62 16.07 -4.84 2.44
C VAL A 62 15.08 -3.66 2.42
N VAL A 63 14.00 -3.72 3.22
CA VAL A 63 13.03 -2.64 3.34
C VAL A 63 13.54 -1.58 4.33
N PRO A 64 13.83 -0.34 3.88
CA PRO A 64 14.36 0.71 4.75
C PRO A 64 13.42 1.08 5.91
N ASN A 65 13.99 1.46 7.04
CA ASN A 65 13.22 1.91 8.20
C ASN A 65 12.37 3.15 7.92
N ASP A 66 12.86 4.06 7.06
CA ASP A 66 12.11 5.25 6.65
C ASP A 66 10.80 4.90 5.91
N VAL A 67 10.73 3.75 5.22
CA VAL A 67 9.49 3.28 4.58
C VAL A 67 8.49 2.78 5.62
N THR A 68 8.96 2.14 6.67
CA THR A 68 8.13 1.48 7.68
C THR A 68 7.98 2.28 8.97
N ALA A 69 8.42 3.53 9.01
CA ALA A 69 8.42 4.37 10.21
C ALA A 69 9.13 3.70 11.42
N GLY A 70 10.20 2.95 11.14
CA GLY A 70 10.96 2.22 12.16
C GLY A 70 10.36 0.89 12.61
N LEU A 71 9.18 0.52 12.10
CA LEU A 71 8.54 -0.76 12.45
C LEU A 71 9.29 -1.94 11.80
N ASN A 72 9.17 -3.12 12.42
CA ASN A 72 9.67 -4.39 11.89
C ASN A 72 8.69 -5.08 10.92
N THR A 73 7.67 -4.36 10.48
CA THR A 73 6.62 -4.81 9.59
C THR A 73 6.56 -3.96 8.33
N VAL A 74 6.03 -4.52 7.26
CA VAL A 74 5.81 -3.82 5.97
C VAL A 74 4.38 -4.02 5.50
N ALA A 75 3.74 -2.93 5.08
CA ALA A 75 2.43 -2.94 4.44
C ALA A 75 2.62 -3.11 2.93
N ILE A 76 1.96 -4.11 2.32
CA ILE A 76 2.14 -4.49 0.92
C ILE A 76 0.79 -4.48 0.21
N ARG A 77 0.74 -3.87 -0.97
CA ARG A 77 -0.44 -3.84 -1.84
C ARG A 77 -0.08 -4.18 -3.28
N PHE A 78 -0.91 -4.98 -3.93
CA PHE A 78 -0.88 -5.16 -5.38
C PHE A 78 -2.09 -4.44 -5.99
N PRO A 79 -1.91 -3.22 -6.55
CA PRO A 79 -3.02 -2.45 -7.09
C PRO A 79 -3.58 -3.09 -8.36
N LEU A 80 -4.90 -3.08 -8.55
CA LEU A 80 -5.56 -3.57 -9.76
C LEU A 80 -5.39 -2.60 -10.95
N HIS A 81 -5.03 -1.34 -10.72
CA HIS A 81 -4.96 -0.29 -11.72
C HIS A 81 -3.82 -0.51 -12.73
N GLU A 82 -4.14 -0.59 -14.02
CA GLU A 82 -3.20 -0.92 -15.09
C GLU A 82 -2.01 0.06 -15.19
N THR A 83 -2.27 1.38 -15.11
CA THR A 83 -1.22 2.40 -15.15
C THR A 83 -0.27 2.25 -13.96
N ALA A 84 -0.78 1.98 -12.76
CA ALA A 84 0.06 1.74 -11.57
C ALA A 84 0.93 0.50 -11.75
N GLN A 85 0.38 -0.60 -12.24
CA GLN A 85 1.14 -1.83 -12.52
C GLN A 85 2.24 -1.61 -13.57
N LYS A 86 1.92 -0.91 -14.67
CA LYS A 86 2.91 -0.56 -15.71
C LYS A 86 4.04 0.30 -15.16
N LEU A 87 3.72 1.28 -14.31
CA LEU A 87 4.72 2.13 -13.66
C LEU A 87 5.66 1.32 -12.77
N ILE A 88 5.11 0.48 -11.88
CA ILE A 88 5.90 -0.37 -10.98
C ILE A 88 6.77 -1.34 -11.78
N LYS A 89 6.20 -1.95 -12.83
CA LYS A 89 6.94 -2.85 -13.72
C LYS A 89 8.08 -2.14 -14.45
N ALA A 90 7.84 -0.93 -14.95
CA ALA A 90 8.86 -0.13 -15.64
C ALA A 90 9.97 0.34 -14.68
N ALA A 91 9.64 0.61 -13.42
CA ALA A 91 10.63 0.94 -12.39
C ALA A 91 11.53 -0.25 -12.02
N GLY A 92 11.08 -1.49 -12.28
CA GLY A 92 11.83 -2.71 -11.97
C GLY A 92 11.97 -3.03 -10.47
N VAL A 93 11.32 -2.25 -9.60
CA VAL A 93 11.35 -2.40 -8.14
C VAL A 93 9.98 -2.07 -7.55
N PRO A 94 9.62 -2.61 -6.36
CA PRO A 94 8.45 -2.17 -5.61
C PRO A 94 8.51 -0.68 -5.27
N ILE A 95 7.37 0.00 -5.25
CA ILE A 95 7.27 1.44 -5.01
C ILE A 95 6.52 1.72 -3.70
N ALA A 96 7.19 2.36 -2.74
CA ALA A 96 6.54 2.86 -1.53
C ALA A 96 5.78 4.15 -1.82
N ALA A 97 4.50 4.18 -1.48
CA ALA A 97 3.66 5.35 -1.73
C ALA A 97 2.49 5.45 -0.75
N PRO A 98 2.12 6.66 -0.31
CA PRO A 98 0.85 6.97 0.34
C PRO A 98 -0.15 7.55 -0.67
N SER A 99 -1.32 8.01 -0.20
CA SER A 99 -2.25 8.79 -1.05
C SER A 99 -1.62 10.10 -1.52
N ALA A 100 -1.96 10.54 -2.74
CA ALA A 100 -1.34 11.70 -3.41
C ALA A 100 -2.03 13.05 -3.02
N ASN A 101 -2.09 13.36 -1.73
CA ASN A 101 -2.65 14.58 -1.15
C ASN A 101 -1.73 15.14 -0.07
N LEU A 102 -1.90 16.40 0.29
CA LEU A 102 -1.29 16.96 1.50
C LEU A 102 -1.83 16.23 2.74
N SER A 103 -0.97 16.03 3.74
CA SER A 103 -1.34 15.39 5.01
C SER A 103 -2.53 16.10 5.66
N GLY A 104 -3.47 15.33 6.20
CA GLY A 104 -4.69 15.85 6.80
C GLY A 104 -5.82 16.19 5.83
N LYS A 105 -5.61 16.12 4.51
CA LYS A 105 -6.66 16.26 3.52
C LYS A 105 -7.24 14.91 3.09
N PRO A 106 -8.48 14.86 2.54
CA PRO A 106 -9.05 13.65 1.98
C PRO A 106 -8.20 13.07 0.84
N SER A 107 -8.18 11.75 0.70
CA SER A 107 -7.52 11.07 -0.42
C SER A 107 -8.12 11.49 -1.77
N PRO A 108 -7.29 11.79 -2.80
CA PRO A 108 -7.77 12.26 -4.09
C PRO A 108 -8.44 11.13 -4.87
N THR A 109 -9.52 11.46 -5.59
CA THR A 109 -10.22 10.53 -6.49
C THR A 109 -10.13 10.94 -7.95
N LYS A 110 -9.55 12.11 -8.26
CA LYS A 110 -9.36 12.68 -9.61
C LYS A 110 -8.00 13.37 -9.69
N ALA A 111 -7.41 13.38 -10.88
CA ALA A 111 -6.11 14.04 -11.11
C ALA A 111 -6.11 15.52 -10.69
N LYS A 112 -7.19 16.26 -10.92
CA LYS A 112 -7.31 17.67 -10.49
C LYS A 112 -7.12 17.89 -8.98
N HIS A 113 -7.47 16.91 -8.15
CA HIS A 113 -7.24 16.99 -6.69
C HIS A 113 -5.75 16.87 -6.38
N VAL A 114 -5.05 15.96 -7.09
CA VAL A 114 -3.59 15.78 -6.97
C VAL A 114 -2.86 17.04 -7.46
N VAL A 115 -3.24 17.57 -8.62
CA VAL A 115 -2.67 18.83 -9.17
C VAL A 115 -2.80 19.95 -8.14
N LYS A 116 -3.99 20.15 -7.56
CA LYS A 116 -4.25 21.19 -6.56
C LYS A 116 -3.32 21.08 -5.33
N ASP A 117 -3.09 19.86 -4.85
CA ASP A 117 -2.37 19.64 -3.59
C ASP A 117 -0.86 19.51 -3.79
N MET A 118 -0.40 18.95 -4.93
CA MET A 118 0.98 18.52 -5.12
C MET A 118 1.78 19.32 -6.14
N THR A 119 1.18 20.25 -6.89
CA THR A 119 1.92 21.12 -7.83
C THR A 119 3.02 21.89 -7.11
N GLY A 120 4.24 21.88 -7.67
CA GLY A 120 5.43 22.51 -7.10
C GLY A 120 6.10 21.73 -5.96
N ARG A 121 5.58 20.53 -5.61
CA ARG A 121 6.11 19.65 -4.56
C ARG A 121 6.65 18.33 -5.09
N ILE A 122 6.24 17.94 -6.29
CA ILE A 122 6.64 16.70 -6.99
C ILE A 122 6.97 17.01 -8.45
N ASP A 123 7.78 16.15 -9.07
CA ASP A 123 8.31 16.38 -10.42
C ASP A 123 7.29 16.09 -11.52
N ALA A 124 6.38 15.11 -11.30
CA ALA A 124 5.42 14.69 -12.33
C ALA A 124 4.12 14.17 -11.71
N ILE A 125 3.03 14.27 -12.47
CA ILE A 125 1.72 13.69 -12.16
C ILE A 125 1.29 12.88 -13.38
N ILE A 126 0.97 11.61 -13.16
CA ILE A 126 0.37 10.75 -14.19
C ILE A 126 -1.14 10.69 -13.94
N ASP A 127 -1.93 11.17 -14.89
CA ASP A 127 -3.38 11.05 -14.84
C ASP A 127 -3.80 9.66 -15.29
N GLY A 128 -4.20 8.83 -14.35
CA GLY A 128 -4.73 7.47 -14.58
C GLY A 128 -6.25 7.40 -14.68
N GLY A 129 -6.93 8.55 -14.70
CA GLY A 129 -8.39 8.64 -14.67
C GLY A 129 -8.98 8.71 -13.25
N GLU A 130 -10.29 8.55 -13.16
CA GLU A 130 -11.00 8.59 -11.88
C GLU A 130 -10.86 7.28 -11.09
N CYS A 131 -10.93 7.35 -9.76
CA CYS A 131 -10.93 6.17 -8.91
C CYS A 131 -12.29 5.46 -8.98
N ASN A 132 -12.28 4.18 -9.39
CA ASN A 132 -13.51 3.39 -9.53
C ASN A 132 -14.15 3.00 -8.18
N VAL A 133 -13.33 2.71 -7.16
CA VAL A 133 -13.80 2.23 -5.85
C VAL A 133 -14.09 3.40 -4.89
N GLY A 134 -13.28 4.45 -4.94
CA GLY A 134 -13.50 5.67 -4.16
C GLY A 134 -13.24 5.53 -2.64
N VAL A 135 -12.89 4.34 -2.16
CA VAL A 135 -12.48 4.05 -0.79
C VAL A 135 -11.07 3.48 -0.76
N GLU A 136 -10.41 3.62 0.37
CA GLU A 136 -9.05 3.11 0.58
C GLU A 136 -9.03 1.57 0.65
N SER A 137 -7.83 0.98 0.55
CA SER A 137 -7.65 -0.46 0.71
C SER A 137 -7.95 -0.90 2.14
N THR A 138 -8.56 -2.07 2.29
CA THR A 138 -8.63 -2.77 3.58
C THR A 138 -7.22 -3.13 4.01
N ILE A 139 -6.86 -2.86 5.27
CA ILE A 139 -5.55 -3.22 5.83
C ILE A 139 -5.75 -4.37 6.80
N VAL A 140 -5.08 -5.49 6.55
CA VAL A 140 -5.10 -6.67 7.41
C VAL A 140 -3.69 -6.98 7.89
N ASP A 141 -3.51 -7.07 9.20
CA ASP A 141 -2.25 -7.43 9.85
C ASP A 141 -2.20 -8.95 10.10
N PHE A 142 -1.13 -9.59 9.60
CA PHE A 142 -0.87 -11.02 9.73
C PHE A 142 0.34 -11.32 10.63
N THR A 143 0.81 -10.37 11.40
CA THR A 143 2.01 -10.54 12.24
C THR A 143 1.74 -11.14 13.62
N GLY A 144 0.47 -11.17 14.04
CA GLY A 144 -0.01 -11.80 15.28
C GLY A 144 -0.46 -13.24 15.08
N GLU A 145 -1.00 -13.83 16.15
CA GLU A 145 -1.56 -15.19 16.12
C GLU A 145 -2.80 -15.30 15.23
N LYS A 146 -3.62 -14.23 15.22
CA LYS A 146 -4.78 -14.09 14.36
C LYS A 146 -4.65 -12.85 13.48
N PRO A 147 -5.18 -12.90 12.23
CA PRO A 147 -5.31 -11.72 11.40
C PRO A 147 -6.23 -10.67 12.02
N VAL A 148 -5.84 -9.39 11.94
CA VAL A 148 -6.60 -8.26 12.47
C VAL A 148 -6.83 -7.23 11.38
N ILE A 149 -8.08 -6.75 11.23
CA ILE A 149 -8.41 -5.64 10.32
C ILE A 149 -8.07 -4.33 11.03
N LEU A 150 -6.97 -3.68 10.60
CA LEU A 150 -6.57 -2.37 11.13
C LEU A 150 -7.32 -1.21 10.49
N ARG A 151 -7.81 -1.40 9.28
CA ARG A 151 -8.60 -0.41 8.54
C ARG A 151 -9.58 -1.09 7.61
N PRO A 152 -10.89 -0.84 7.75
CA PRO A 152 -11.88 -1.29 6.78
C PRO A 152 -11.70 -0.54 5.44
N GLY A 153 -12.05 -1.17 4.32
CA GLY A 153 -11.91 -0.60 2.98
C GLY A 153 -12.64 -1.42 1.93
N GLY A 154 -12.05 -1.50 0.71
CA GLY A 154 -12.71 -2.10 -0.45
C GLY A 154 -12.94 -3.62 -0.38
N VAL A 155 -12.26 -4.34 0.50
CA VAL A 155 -12.56 -5.74 0.85
C VAL A 155 -13.23 -5.73 2.21
N THR A 156 -14.44 -6.27 2.30
CA THR A 156 -15.24 -6.24 3.53
C THR A 156 -14.85 -7.36 4.51
N TYR A 157 -15.30 -7.23 5.74
CA TYR A 157 -15.19 -8.31 6.74
C TYR A 157 -15.86 -9.60 6.24
N ASP A 158 -17.05 -9.49 5.62
CA ASP A 158 -17.79 -10.64 5.10
C ASP A 158 -17.05 -11.31 3.94
N ASP A 159 -16.38 -10.55 3.06
CA ASP A 159 -15.53 -11.10 2.01
C ASP A 159 -14.38 -11.95 2.59
N LEU A 160 -13.73 -11.44 3.64
CA LEU A 160 -12.65 -12.16 4.33
C LEU A 160 -13.16 -13.43 5.02
N LYS A 161 -14.29 -13.36 5.67
CA LYS A 161 -14.96 -14.55 6.26
C LYS A 161 -15.36 -15.55 5.19
N GLY A 162 -15.82 -15.08 4.03
CA GLY A 162 -16.24 -15.92 2.90
C GLY A 162 -15.13 -16.83 2.35
N ILE A 163 -13.87 -16.43 2.46
CA ILE A 163 -12.70 -17.27 2.09
C ILE A 163 -12.20 -18.14 3.25
N GLY A 164 -12.93 -18.24 4.34
CA GLY A 164 -12.57 -19.02 5.53
C GLY A 164 -11.41 -18.40 6.32
N LEU A 165 -11.31 -17.07 6.35
CA LEU A 165 -10.37 -16.35 7.20
C LEU A 165 -11.01 -16.06 8.56
N ASP A 166 -10.39 -16.56 9.65
CA ASP A 166 -10.75 -16.17 11.02
C ASP A 166 -10.03 -14.86 11.34
N VAL A 167 -10.73 -13.74 11.20
CA VAL A 167 -10.19 -12.38 11.32
C VAL A 167 -10.96 -11.58 12.38
N GLU A 168 -10.25 -10.73 13.10
CA GLU A 168 -10.76 -9.78 14.10
C GLU A 168 -10.77 -8.35 13.58
#